data_c35857ab787e47bbef3114a2bf321ec3
#
_entry.id   c35857ab787e47bbef3114a2bf321ec3
#
_cell.length_a   1.000
_cell.length_b   1.000
_cell.length_c   1.000
_cell.angle_alpha   90.00
_cell.angle_beta   90.00
_cell.angle_gamma   90.00
#
_symmetry.space_group_name_H-M   'P 1'
#
loop_
_entity.id
_entity.type
_entity.pdbx_description
1 polymer ?
#
loop_
_entity_poly.entity_id
_entity_poly.type
_entity_poly.pdbx_seq_one_letter_code
_entity_poly.pdbx_strand_id
1 'polypeptide(L)'
;NRRGDILVVKVVENPVINQIAFEGNDKIENETLESEVTLRPRVIYTRTKVQDDVKRILTLYRRNGRFAASVEPKVIKLPQNRIDLIYEVSEGSLTEVESIRFVGNKTYGDRRLRETIKTKETEWWRFLSKDDTYDPDRITLDSELLRRFYLSNGFADFRVTSALAELTTNRKDFFVTFTVDEGTRYKFDKIDMKAKLRNLKKEDLIEVVGVEAGDWYNIKIIDKIIDKITNRVGQLGYAFVEVRPRVDRDKIKKTINVTFEITEGKRAFIERIDISGNIRTLDKVIRREFQIIEGDAFNNSKLRRSKNRIEGLEFFSKVNMEKIPGSAPDKATIKVDVEEKSTGSISLGGGYSSSVGPL
;
A
#
# COMPACT_ATOMS: atom_id res chain seq x y z
N ASN A 1 -35.82 1.55 -45.64
CA ASN A 1 -36.49 1.07 -46.86
C ASN A 1 -37.03 2.30 -47.62
N ARG A 2 -36.72 2.37 -48.89
CA ARG A 2 -37.25 3.41 -49.79
C ARG A 2 -38.54 2.88 -50.41
N ARG A 3 -39.64 3.58 -50.29
CA ARG A 3 -40.87 3.35 -51.06
C ARG A 3 -41.13 4.59 -51.91
N GLY A 4 -40.85 4.50 -53.20
CA GLY A 4 -40.87 5.65 -54.09
C GLY A 4 -39.84 6.71 -53.64
N ASP A 5 -40.20 7.98 -53.64
CA ASP A 5 -39.36 9.08 -53.19
C ASP A 5 -39.46 9.39 -51.69
N ILE A 6 -40.11 8.50 -50.92
CA ILE A 6 -40.30 8.67 -49.48
C ILE A 6 -39.27 7.82 -48.72
N LEU A 7 -38.45 8.46 -47.86
CA LEU A 7 -37.57 7.78 -46.91
C LEU A 7 -38.38 7.40 -45.67
N VAL A 8 -38.62 6.09 -45.48
CA VAL A 8 -39.28 5.55 -44.28
C VAL A 8 -38.23 5.13 -43.27
N VAL A 9 -38.16 5.87 -42.17
CA VAL A 9 -37.30 5.54 -41.01
C VAL A 9 -38.16 4.83 -39.97
N LYS A 10 -37.89 3.54 -39.73
CA LYS A 10 -38.55 2.77 -38.67
C LYS A 10 -37.71 2.89 -37.39
N VAL A 11 -38.25 3.55 -36.37
CA VAL A 11 -37.62 3.72 -35.06
C VAL A 11 -38.27 2.73 -34.09
N VAL A 12 -37.46 2.09 -33.28
CA VAL A 12 -37.89 1.27 -32.15
C VAL A 12 -37.36 1.92 -30.88
N GLU A 13 -38.24 2.31 -30.01
CA GLU A 13 -37.87 2.92 -28.73
C GLU A 13 -37.32 1.86 -27.79
N ASN A 14 -36.21 2.22 -27.10
CA ASN A 14 -35.67 1.41 -26.03
C ASN A 14 -36.62 1.41 -24.82
N PRO A 15 -36.82 0.28 -24.15
CA PRO A 15 -37.70 0.19 -23.00
C PRO A 15 -37.13 0.97 -21.78
N VAL A 16 -38.02 1.32 -20.87
CA VAL A 16 -37.66 1.96 -19.60
C VAL A 16 -37.52 0.89 -18.53
N ILE A 17 -36.47 0.98 -17.71
CA ILE A 17 -36.25 0.09 -16.58
C ILE A 17 -37.29 0.39 -15.50
N ASN A 18 -38.05 -0.60 -15.11
CA ASN A 18 -39.01 -0.53 -14.02
C ASN A 18 -38.31 -0.83 -12.69
N GLN A 19 -37.56 -1.92 -12.64
CA GLN A 19 -36.85 -2.40 -11.45
C GLN A 19 -35.50 -3.00 -11.84
N ILE A 20 -34.54 -2.91 -10.91
CA ILE A 20 -33.25 -3.63 -10.98
C ILE A 20 -33.18 -4.53 -9.76
N ALA A 21 -32.79 -5.79 -9.96
CA ALA A 21 -32.59 -6.77 -8.92
C ALA A 21 -31.27 -7.52 -9.12
N PHE A 22 -30.72 -8.04 -8.03
CA PHE A 22 -29.54 -8.89 -8.01
C PHE A 22 -29.95 -10.24 -7.40
N GLU A 23 -29.48 -11.33 -7.98
CA GLU A 23 -29.75 -12.68 -7.53
C GLU A 23 -28.44 -13.49 -7.46
N GLY A 24 -28.27 -14.30 -6.42
CA GLY A 24 -27.09 -15.15 -6.22
C GLY A 24 -25.85 -14.44 -5.65
N ASN A 25 -26.02 -13.24 -5.12
CA ASN A 25 -24.95 -12.43 -4.50
C ASN A 25 -24.92 -12.59 -2.97
N ASP A 26 -24.59 -13.80 -2.49
CA ASP A 26 -24.59 -14.12 -1.06
C ASP A 26 -23.46 -13.45 -0.25
N LYS A 27 -22.39 -13.01 -0.90
CA LYS A 27 -21.17 -12.45 -0.26
C LYS A 27 -21.06 -10.94 -0.39
N ILE A 28 -21.78 -10.33 -1.32
CA ILE A 28 -21.82 -8.88 -1.51
C ILE A 28 -23.27 -8.43 -1.41
N GLU A 29 -23.52 -7.51 -0.51
CA GLU A 29 -24.85 -6.97 -0.26
C GLU A 29 -25.41 -6.18 -1.44
N ASN A 30 -26.72 -6.19 -1.60
CA ASN A 30 -27.42 -5.51 -2.70
C ASN A 30 -27.08 -4.02 -2.78
N GLU A 31 -27.01 -3.34 -1.64
CA GLU A 31 -26.69 -1.91 -1.52
C GLU A 31 -25.33 -1.58 -2.12
N THR A 32 -24.36 -2.49 -1.92
CA THR A 32 -23.01 -2.33 -2.50
C THR A 32 -23.05 -2.50 -4.02
N LEU A 33 -23.76 -3.51 -4.52
CA LEU A 33 -23.94 -3.73 -5.96
C LEU A 33 -24.71 -2.58 -6.61
N GLU A 34 -25.77 -2.11 -5.96
CA GLU A 34 -26.52 -0.94 -6.42
C GLU A 34 -25.64 0.31 -6.51
N SER A 35 -24.70 0.51 -5.61
CA SER A 35 -23.79 1.67 -5.66
C SER A 35 -22.85 1.62 -6.86
N GLU A 36 -22.45 0.44 -7.31
CA GLU A 36 -21.50 0.23 -8.41
C GLU A 36 -22.15 0.32 -9.80
N VAL A 37 -23.42 -0.05 -9.95
CA VAL A 37 -24.08 0.01 -11.25
C VAL A 37 -24.52 1.44 -11.59
N THR A 38 -24.56 1.77 -12.87
CA THR A 38 -24.96 3.12 -13.34
C THR A 38 -26.44 3.20 -13.70
N LEU A 39 -27.02 2.07 -14.09
CA LEU A 39 -28.45 2.01 -14.38
C LEU A 39 -29.27 2.15 -13.11
N ARG A 40 -30.43 2.77 -13.23
CA ARG A 40 -31.40 2.99 -12.14
C ARG A 40 -32.82 2.76 -12.66
N PRO A 41 -33.80 2.49 -11.79
CA PRO A 41 -35.20 2.53 -12.16
C PRO A 41 -35.56 3.84 -12.86
N ARG A 42 -36.46 3.79 -13.84
CA ARG A 42 -36.93 4.90 -14.68
C ARG A 42 -35.91 5.43 -15.69
N VAL A 43 -34.77 4.79 -15.87
CA VAL A 43 -33.77 5.12 -16.90
C VAL A 43 -34.03 4.25 -18.15
N ILE A 44 -33.71 4.77 -19.32
CA ILE A 44 -33.80 4.05 -20.59
C ILE A 44 -32.76 2.94 -20.61
N TYR A 45 -33.22 1.71 -20.88
CA TYR A 45 -32.39 0.54 -21.08
C TYR A 45 -31.55 0.68 -22.35
N THR A 46 -30.26 0.41 -22.24
CA THR A 46 -29.41 0.17 -23.41
C THR A 46 -28.47 -1.01 -23.12
N ARG A 47 -28.27 -1.83 -24.13
CA ARG A 47 -27.41 -3.03 -24.00
C ARG A 47 -25.99 -2.69 -23.59
N THR A 48 -25.48 -1.56 -24.10
CA THR A 48 -24.13 -1.08 -23.77
C THR A 48 -23.99 -0.76 -22.28
N LYS A 49 -24.95 0.00 -21.71
CA LYS A 49 -24.92 0.32 -20.28
C LYS A 49 -25.01 -0.91 -19.38
N VAL A 50 -25.83 -1.89 -19.75
CA VAL A 50 -25.92 -3.17 -19.02
C VAL A 50 -24.59 -3.90 -19.05
N GLN A 51 -23.92 -3.97 -20.21
CA GLN A 51 -22.60 -4.60 -20.30
C GLN A 51 -21.53 -3.86 -19.48
N ASP A 52 -21.60 -2.53 -19.41
CA ASP A 52 -20.70 -1.75 -18.59
C ASP A 52 -20.95 -1.97 -17.09
N ASP A 53 -22.22 -2.08 -16.69
CA ASP A 53 -22.58 -2.43 -15.32
C ASP A 53 -22.13 -3.87 -14.96
N VAL A 54 -22.31 -4.84 -15.85
CA VAL A 54 -21.75 -6.20 -15.68
C VAL A 54 -20.23 -6.16 -15.43
N LYS A 55 -19.48 -5.36 -16.21
CA LYS A 55 -18.03 -5.21 -15.99
C LYS A 55 -17.70 -4.61 -14.62
N ARG A 56 -18.50 -3.63 -14.16
CA ARG A 56 -18.33 -3.01 -12.83
C ARG A 56 -18.56 -4.03 -11.71
N ILE A 57 -19.66 -4.78 -11.79
CA ILE A 57 -19.96 -5.86 -10.84
C ILE A 57 -18.83 -6.90 -10.83
N LEU A 58 -18.39 -7.38 -11.99
CA LEU A 58 -17.27 -8.32 -12.08
C LEU A 58 -15.97 -7.75 -11.51
N THR A 59 -15.73 -6.45 -11.70
CA THR A 59 -14.56 -5.78 -11.11
C THR A 59 -14.63 -5.75 -9.59
N LEU A 60 -15.82 -5.51 -9.03
CA LEU A 60 -16.05 -5.56 -7.58
C LEU A 60 -15.77 -6.97 -7.03
N TYR A 61 -16.30 -8.03 -7.69
CA TYR A 61 -16.03 -9.41 -7.29
C TYR A 61 -14.54 -9.76 -7.37
N ARG A 62 -13.83 -9.32 -8.42
CA ARG A 62 -12.37 -9.52 -8.55
C ARG A 62 -11.58 -8.83 -7.45
N ARG A 63 -11.97 -7.60 -7.05
CA ARG A 63 -11.36 -6.91 -5.90
C ARG A 63 -11.56 -7.67 -4.58
N ASN A 64 -12.64 -8.44 -4.50
CA ASN A 64 -12.92 -9.35 -3.38
C ASN A 64 -12.33 -10.75 -3.58
N GLY A 65 -11.37 -10.94 -4.50
CA GLY A 65 -10.66 -12.19 -4.73
C GLY A 65 -11.47 -13.27 -5.45
N ARG A 66 -12.59 -12.92 -6.12
CA ARG A 66 -13.49 -13.87 -6.80
C ARG A 66 -13.39 -13.73 -8.32
N PHE A 67 -12.33 -14.26 -8.90
CA PHE A 67 -12.07 -14.17 -10.34
C PHE A 67 -12.91 -15.15 -11.17
N ALA A 68 -13.48 -16.16 -10.52
CA ALA A 68 -14.42 -17.10 -11.14
C ALA A 68 -15.85 -16.55 -11.23
N ALA A 69 -16.14 -15.39 -10.65
CA ALA A 69 -17.46 -14.80 -10.68
C ALA A 69 -17.95 -14.57 -12.12
N SER A 70 -19.20 -14.83 -12.36
CA SER A 70 -19.91 -14.50 -13.61
C SER A 70 -21.20 -13.75 -13.31
N VAL A 71 -21.59 -12.88 -14.23
CA VAL A 71 -22.82 -12.08 -14.11
C VAL A 71 -23.56 -12.14 -15.43
N GLU A 72 -24.80 -12.62 -15.38
CA GLU A 72 -25.69 -12.72 -16.54
C GLU A 72 -26.88 -11.77 -16.37
N PRO A 73 -27.01 -10.74 -17.23
CA PRO A 73 -28.16 -9.86 -17.18
C PRO A 73 -29.40 -10.51 -17.81
N LYS A 74 -30.49 -10.63 -17.07
CA LYS A 74 -31.79 -11.07 -17.54
C LYS A 74 -32.74 -9.89 -17.67
N VAL A 75 -33.50 -9.86 -18.77
CA VAL A 75 -34.45 -8.80 -19.07
C VAL A 75 -35.85 -9.41 -19.14
N ILE A 76 -36.72 -9.02 -18.23
CA ILE A 76 -38.13 -9.41 -18.21
C ILE A 76 -38.93 -8.26 -18.82
N LYS A 77 -39.63 -8.56 -19.92
CA LYS A 77 -40.48 -7.58 -20.61
C LYS A 77 -41.82 -7.41 -19.88
N LEU A 78 -42.18 -6.16 -19.65
CA LEU A 78 -43.42 -5.76 -19.03
C LEU A 78 -44.31 -4.96 -20.02
N PRO A 79 -45.63 -4.83 -19.74
CA PRO A 79 -46.51 -3.92 -20.51
C PRO A 79 -45.99 -2.48 -20.54
N GLN A 80 -46.42 -1.68 -21.51
CA GLN A 80 -46.08 -0.26 -21.66
C GLN A 80 -44.61 0.02 -21.94
N ASN A 81 -43.93 -0.83 -22.72
CA ASN A 81 -42.50 -0.70 -23.08
C ASN A 81 -41.57 -0.57 -21.86
N ARG A 82 -41.87 -1.33 -20.79
CA ARG A 82 -41.06 -1.41 -19.57
C ARG A 82 -40.34 -2.75 -19.48
N ILE A 83 -39.26 -2.79 -18.69
CA ILE A 83 -38.54 -4.01 -18.36
C ILE A 83 -38.13 -4.04 -16.89
N ASP A 84 -38.03 -5.24 -16.34
CA ASP A 84 -37.25 -5.50 -15.15
C ASP A 84 -35.90 -6.07 -15.58
N LEU A 85 -34.82 -5.57 -14.95
CA LEU A 85 -33.45 -6.00 -15.18
C LEU A 85 -32.94 -6.75 -13.95
N ILE A 86 -32.60 -8.01 -14.16
CA ILE A 86 -32.06 -8.87 -13.09
C ILE A 86 -30.62 -9.21 -13.46
N TYR A 87 -29.68 -8.96 -12.55
CA TYR A 87 -28.31 -9.43 -12.65
C TYR A 87 -28.18 -10.73 -11.86
N GLU A 88 -28.16 -11.87 -12.59
CA GLU A 88 -27.85 -13.16 -11.97
C GLU A 88 -26.35 -13.27 -11.77
N VAL A 89 -25.95 -13.39 -10.52
CA VAL A 89 -24.56 -13.50 -10.11
C VAL A 89 -24.26 -14.94 -9.71
N SER A 90 -23.20 -15.50 -10.27
CA SER A 90 -22.55 -16.71 -9.75
C SER A 90 -21.21 -16.30 -9.19
N GLU A 91 -21.09 -16.24 -7.86
CA GLU A 91 -19.92 -15.66 -7.20
C GLU A 91 -18.65 -16.48 -7.32
N GLY A 92 -18.77 -17.79 -7.51
CA GLY A 92 -17.64 -18.73 -7.52
C GLY A 92 -16.92 -18.82 -6.16
N SER A 93 -15.84 -19.59 -6.11
CA SER A 93 -14.94 -19.65 -4.95
C SER A 93 -14.01 -18.45 -4.92
N LEU A 94 -13.35 -18.24 -3.77
CA LEU A 94 -12.15 -17.40 -3.73
C LEU A 94 -11.09 -17.99 -4.67
N THR A 95 -10.37 -17.12 -5.33
CA THR A 95 -9.27 -17.52 -6.22
C THR A 95 -7.98 -17.40 -5.44
N GLU A 96 -7.27 -18.48 -5.30
CA GLU A 96 -6.10 -18.63 -4.45
C GLU A 96 -4.81 -18.60 -5.29
N VAL A 97 -3.66 -18.48 -4.62
CA VAL A 97 -2.35 -18.56 -5.26
C VAL A 97 -1.80 -19.97 -5.08
N GLU A 98 -1.88 -20.79 -6.12
CA GLU A 98 -1.41 -22.18 -6.09
C GLU A 98 0.11 -22.27 -5.98
N SER A 99 0.84 -21.45 -6.76
CA SER A 99 2.30 -21.44 -6.66
C SER A 99 2.92 -20.10 -7.03
N ILE A 100 4.08 -19.82 -6.42
CA ILE A 100 4.89 -18.64 -6.66
C ILE A 100 6.27 -19.08 -7.15
N ARG A 101 6.64 -18.64 -8.35
CA ARG A 101 7.91 -18.97 -9.00
C ARG A 101 8.76 -17.73 -9.20
N PHE A 102 10.06 -17.92 -9.14
CA PHE A 102 11.04 -16.87 -9.44
C PHE A 102 11.92 -17.32 -10.61
N VAL A 103 12.18 -16.41 -11.53
CA VAL A 103 13.01 -16.63 -12.71
C VAL A 103 14.11 -15.58 -12.74
N GLY A 104 15.36 -16.00 -12.92
CA GLY A 104 16.51 -15.10 -12.95
C GLY A 104 17.20 -14.88 -11.60
N ASN A 105 16.67 -15.42 -10.52
CA ASN A 105 17.27 -15.46 -9.19
C ASN A 105 18.42 -16.49 -9.15
N LYS A 106 19.64 -16.01 -9.04
CA LYS A 106 20.87 -16.85 -9.00
C LYS A 106 21.45 -16.93 -7.60
N THR A 107 21.32 -15.85 -6.83
CA THR A 107 21.95 -15.71 -5.51
C THR A 107 21.08 -16.23 -4.38
N TYR A 108 19.78 -15.99 -4.46
CA TYR A 108 18.82 -16.41 -3.42
C TYR A 108 17.82 -17.39 -4.01
N GLY A 109 17.67 -18.54 -3.34
CA GLY A 109 16.66 -19.55 -3.72
C GLY A 109 15.23 -19.09 -3.48
N ASP A 110 14.26 -19.71 -4.17
CA ASP A 110 12.85 -19.40 -4.15
C ASP A 110 12.26 -19.36 -2.74
N ARG A 111 12.66 -20.29 -1.87
CA ARG A 111 12.21 -20.33 -0.48
C ARG A 111 12.49 -19.00 0.23
N ARG A 112 13.71 -18.46 0.11
CA ARG A 112 14.09 -17.20 0.73
C ARG A 112 13.31 -16.02 0.18
N LEU A 113 13.04 -16.03 -1.12
CA LEU A 113 12.26 -14.98 -1.78
C LEU A 113 10.78 -15.05 -1.39
N ARG A 114 10.19 -16.27 -1.29
CA ARG A 114 8.82 -16.45 -0.76
C ARG A 114 8.67 -15.97 0.69
N GLU A 115 9.69 -16.14 1.53
CA GLU A 115 9.70 -15.59 2.89
C GLU A 115 9.69 -14.05 2.90
N THR A 116 10.25 -13.41 1.88
CA THR A 116 10.40 -11.95 1.78
C THR A 116 9.11 -11.27 1.36
N ILE A 117 8.28 -11.91 0.55
CA ILE A 117 7.03 -11.36 0.02
C ILE A 117 5.83 -11.62 0.96
N LYS A 118 4.75 -10.85 0.73
CA LYS A 118 3.51 -10.97 1.52
C LYS A 118 2.55 -12.01 0.96
N THR A 119 2.46 -12.14 -0.37
CA THR A 119 1.66 -13.18 -1.01
C THR A 119 2.23 -14.56 -0.63
N LYS A 120 1.34 -15.48 -0.29
CA LYS A 120 1.69 -16.84 0.09
C LYS A 120 0.99 -17.84 -0.81
N GLU A 121 1.61 -19.02 -0.95
CA GLU A 121 0.98 -20.16 -1.61
C GLU A 121 -0.11 -20.74 -0.69
N THR A 122 -1.17 -21.28 -1.28
CA THR A 122 -2.26 -21.95 -0.55
C THR A 122 -1.73 -23.21 0.10
N GLU A 123 -1.94 -23.34 1.39
CA GLU A 123 -1.55 -24.50 2.19
C GLU A 123 -2.73 -24.90 3.08
N TRP A 124 -3.03 -26.20 3.19
CA TRP A 124 -4.22 -26.74 3.87
C TRP A 124 -4.36 -26.32 5.36
N TRP A 125 -3.25 -25.93 6.03
CA TRP A 125 -3.28 -25.44 7.42
C TRP A 125 -3.46 -23.93 7.54
N ARG A 126 -3.55 -23.19 6.42
CA ARG A 126 -3.66 -21.72 6.42
C ARG A 126 -5.08 -21.20 6.27
N PHE A 127 -6.08 -22.01 6.56
CA PHE A 127 -7.50 -21.72 6.38
C PHE A 127 -8.03 -20.47 7.11
N LEU A 128 -7.25 -19.87 8.02
CA LEU A 128 -7.58 -18.60 8.71
C LEU A 128 -6.85 -17.37 8.11
N SER A 129 -5.96 -17.57 7.16
CA SER A 129 -5.20 -16.49 6.50
C SER A 129 -5.86 -16.10 5.20
N LYS A 130 -5.78 -14.83 4.82
CA LYS A 130 -6.20 -14.33 3.51
C LYS A 130 -5.00 -13.97 2.62
N ASP A 131 -3.78 -14.35 3.03
CA ASP A 131 -2.55 -13.99 2.34
C ASP A 131 -2.33 -14.83 1.08
N ASP A 132 -3.07 -15.92 0.92
CA ASP A 132 -3.11 -16.84 -0.22
C ASP A 132 -4.13 -16.46 -1.29
N THR A 133 -5.04 -15.50 -1.02
CA THR A 133 -5.94 -14.96 -2.02
C THR A 133 -5.17 -14.04 -2.96
N TYR A 134 -5.37 -14.18 -4.27
CA TYR A 134 -4.75 -13.30 -5.26
C TYR A 134 -5.23 -11.86 -5.16
N ASP A 135 -4.27 -10.93 -5.08
CA ASP A 135 -4.48 -9.49 -5.00
C ASP A 135 -3.42 -8.76 -5.86
N PRO A 136 -3.81 -8.04 -6.93
CA PRO A 136 -2.87 -7.33 -7.79
C PRO A 136 -2.04 -6.26 -7.07
N ASP A 137 -2.64 -5.57 -6.11
CA ASP A 137 -1.95 -4.52 -5.34
C ASP A 137 -0.87 -5.15 -4.45
N ARG A 138 -1.14 -6.34 -3.92
CA ARG A 138 -0.17 -7.12 -3.15
C ARG A 138 1.00 -7.58 -4.01
N ILE A 139 0.78 -7.98 -5.26
CA ILE A 139 1.86 -8.35 -6.21
C ILE A 139 2.79 -7.16 -6.46
N THR A 140 2.22 -5.95 -6.56
CA THR A 140 3.01 -4.73 -6.69
C THR A 140 3.85 -4.48 -5.43
N LEU A 141 3.26 -4.61 -4.25
CA LEU A 141 3.98 -4.52 -2.98
C LEU A 141 5.09 -5.57 -2.87
N ASP A 142 4.83 -6.81 -3.29
CA ASP A 142 5.80 -7.90 -3.28
C ASP A 142 7.00 -7.60 -4.16
N SER A 143 6.78 -7.00 -5.34
CA SER A 143 7.85 -6.54 -6.22
C SER A 143 8.75 -5.50 -5.51
N GLU A 144 8.17 -4.57 -4.74
CA GLU A 144 8.94 -3.60 -3.96
C GLU A 144 9.64 -4.23 -2.74
N LEU A 145 9.04 -5.24 -2.11
CA LEU A 145 9.68 -6.00 -1.03
C LEU A 145 10.90 -6.76 -1.54
N LEU A 146 10.78 -7.44 -2.68
CA LEU A 146 11.91 -8.08 -3.36
C LEU A 146 13.00 -7.08 -3.69
N ARG A 147 12.64 -5.95 -4.27
CA ARG A 147 13.59 -4.87 -4.60
C ARG A 147 14.32 -4.39 -3.36
N ARG A 148 13.62 -4.07 -2.28
CA ARG A 148 14.22 -3.65 -1.01
C ARG A 148 15.12 -4.72 -0.39
N PHE A 149 14.73 -5.98 -0.49
CA PHE A 149 15.54 -7.11 -0.02
C PHE A 149 16.88 -7.17 -0.76
N TYR A 150 16.87 -7.16 -2.09
CA TYR A 150 18.09 -7.21 -2.89
C TYR A 150 18.97 -5.97 -2.72
N LEU A 151 18.39 -4.77 -2.70
CA LEU A 151 19.10 -3.52 -2.42
C LEU A 151 19.75 -3.52 -1.01
N SER A 152 19.16 -4.22 -0.07
CA SER A 152 19.73 -4.37 1.28
C SER A 152 20.84 -5.41 1.37
N ASN A 153 21.05 -6.19 0.30
CA ASN A 153 22.04 -7.27 0.23
C ASN A 153 23.10 -7.06 -0.86
N GLY A 154 23.29 -5.84 -1.32
CA GLY A 154 24.37 -5.47 -2.24
C GLY A 154 23.97 -5.28 -3.68
N PHE A 155 22.77 -5.60 -4.10
CA PHE A 155 22.34 -5.58 -5.50
C PHE A 155 21.68 -4.25 -5.88
N ALA A 156 22.51 -3.24 -6.12
CA ALA A 156 22.01 -1.87 -6.39
C ALA A 156 21.33 -1.72 -7.78
N ASP A 157 21.56 -2.66 -8.70
CA ASP A 157 20.96 -2.67 -10.04
C ASP A 157 19.75 -3.61 -10.13
N PHE A 158 19.34 -4.22 -9.02
CA PHE A 158 18.22 -5.17 -9.00
C PHE A 158 16.92 -4.55 -9.52
N ARG A 159 16.21 -5.31 -10.30
CA ARG A 159 14.88 -4.97 -10.80
C ARG A 159 14.02 -6.21 -10.98
N VAL A 160 12.74 -6.07 -10.70
CA VAL A 160 11.72 -7.00 -11.15
C VAL A 160 11.36 -6.60 -12.59
N THR A 161 11.65 -7.46 -13.54
CA THR A 161 11.39 -7.20 -14.97
C THR A 161 9.95 -7.51 -15.34
N SER A 162 9.35 -8.48 -14.65
CA SER A 162 7.95 -8.85 -14.82
C SER A 162 7.42 -9.51 -13.54
N ALA A 163 6.18 -9.22 -13.21
CA ALA A 163 5.39 -9.95 -12.23
C ALA A 163 4.08 -10.36 -12.93
N LEU A 164 4.00 -11.63 -13.33
CA LEU A 164 2.88 -12.17 -14.10
C LEU A 164 2.06 -13.09 -13.21
N ALA A 165 0.76 -12.90 -13.20
CA ALA A 165 -0.19 -13.80 -12.59
C ALA A 165 -1.07 -14.43 -13.67
N GLU A 166 -1.02 -15.74 -13.80
CA GLU A 166 -1.75 -16.51 -14.79
C GLU A 166 -2.87 -17.29 -14.10
N LEU A 167 -4.10 -17.01 -14.50
CA LEU A 167 -5.29 -17.71 -13.97
C LEU A 167 -5.37 -19.10 -14.62
N THR A 168 -5.57 -20.12 -13.78
CA THR A 168 -5.82 -21.49 -14.26
C THR A 168 -7.10 -21.58 -15.11
N THR A 169 -7.17 -22.59 -15.97
CA THR A 169 -8.33 -22.78 -16.87
C THR A 169 -9.66 -22.94 -16.12
N ASN A 170 -9.63 -23.55 -14.92
CA ASN A 170 -10.79 -23.69 -14.04
C ASN A 170 -11.12 -22.41 -13.26
N ARG A 171 -10.31 -21.34 -13.39
CA ARG A 171 -10.43 -20.02 -12.73
C ARG A 171 -10.44 -20.07 -11.19
N LYS A 172 -9.91 -21.13 -10.60
CA LYS A 172 -9.86 -21.26 -9.14
C LYS A 172 -8.55 -20.74 -8.55
N ASP A 173 -7.45 -20.82 -9.33
CA ASP A 173 -6.12 -20.61 -8.81
C ASP A 173 -5.30 -19.72 -9.73
N PHE A 174 -4.28 -19.06 -9.15
CA PHE A 174 -3.27 -18.29 -9.86
C PHE A 174 -1.89 -18.93 -9.72
N PHE A 175 -1.16 -18.94 -10.83
CA PHE A 175 0.29 -19.11 -10.84
C PHE A 175 0.92 -17.73 -10.91
N VAL A 176 1.74 -17.37 -9.93
CA VAL A 176 2.46 -16.09 -9.91
C VAL A 176 3.92 -16.32 -10.26
N THR A 177 4.43 -15.61 -11.27
CA THR A 177 5.82 -15.69 -11.70
C THR A 177 6.47 -14.32 -11.62
N PHE A 178 7.49 -14.18 -10.75
CA PHE A 178 8.36 -13.00 -10.70
C PHE A 178 9.61 -13.25 -11.53
N THR A 179 9.79 -12.48 -12.60
CA THR A 179 11.04 -12.48 -13.37
C THR A 179 11.92 -11.34 -12.87
N VAL A 180 13.13 -11.67 -12.45
CA VAL A 180 14.06 -10.73 -11.83
C VAL A 180 15.37 -10.66 -12.57
N ASP A 181 16.00 -9.50 -12.54
CA ASP A 181 17.39 -9.29 -12.95
C ASP A 181 18.14 -8.81 -11.70
N GLU A 182 18.99 -9.68 -11.15
CA GLU A 182 19.73 -9.36 -9.92
C GLU A 182 20.77 -8.26 -10.14
N GLY A 183 21.29 -8.17 -11.36
CA GLY A 183 22.41 -7.27 -11.67
C GLY A 183 23.71 -7.66 -10.97
N THR A 184 24.56 -6.67 -10.76
CA THR A 184 25.86 -6.85 -10.09
C THR A 184 25.73 -6.61 -8.59
N ARG A 185 26.44 -7.40 -7.80
CA ARG A 185 26.57 -7.18 -6.36
C ARG A 185 27.72 -6.22 -6.08
N TYR A 186 27.45 -5.16 -5.33
CA TYR A 186 28.38 -4.06 -5.08
C TYR A 186 28.81 -3.99 -3.62
N LYS A 187 30.01 -3.44 -3.41
CA LYS A 187 30.53 -3.04 -2.11
C LYS A 187 30.64 -1.52 -2.04
N PHE A 188 30.57 -0.95 -0.84
CA PHE A 188 30.93 0.45 -0.64
C PHE A 188 32.43 0.65 -0.88
N ASP A 189 32.78 1.73 -1.60
CA ASP A 189 34.14 2.18 -1.78
C ASP A 189 34.30 3.49 -0.98
N LYS A 190 33.89 4.61 -1.54
CA LYS A 190 34.01 5.93 -0.88
C LYS A 190 32.67 6.45 -0.44
N ILE A 191 32.62 6.90 0.82
CA ILE A 191 31.47 7.63 1.33
C ILE A 191 31.92 9.06 1.63
N ASP A 192 31.29 10.03 0.99
CA ASP A 192 31.63 11.43 1.08
C ASP A 192 30.42 12.30 1.42
N MET A 193 30.66 13.50 1.90
CA MET A 193 29.63 14.49 2.24
C MET A 193 29.95 15.84 1.62
N LYS A 194 28.94 16.47 1.04
CA LYS A 194 29.02 17.83 0.48
C LYS A 194 27.98 18.71 1.17
N ALA A 195 28.43 19.49 2.14
CA ALA A 195 27.56 20.44 2.82
C ALA A 195 27.55 21.77 2.04
N LYS A 196 26.37 22.23 1.65
CA LYS A 196 26.11 23.54 1.04
C LYS A 196 25.39 24.48 2.01
N LEU A 197 25.51 24.23 3.31
CA LEU A 197 24.94 25.06 4.37
C LEU A 197 26.03 25.96 4.94
N ARG A 198 25.67 27.22 5.24
CA ARG A 198 26.60 28.21 5.80
C ARG A 198 27.06 27.75 7.16
N ASN A 199 28.37 27.76 7.39
CA ASN A 199 29.03 27.39 8.66
C ASN A 199 28.96 25.89 9.07
N LEU A 200 28.41 25.01 8.22
CA LEU A 200 28.45 23.55 8.45
C LEU A 200 29.71 22.95 7.82
N LYS A 201 30.56 22.38 8.65
CA LYS A 201 31.80 21.73 8.20
C LYS A 201 31.58 20.22 8.06
N LYS A 202 32.33 19.61 7.15
CA LYS A 202 32.32 18.16 6.90
C LYS A 202 32.71 17.37 8.15
N GLU A 203 33.66 17.91 8.92
CA GLU A 203 34.21 17.30 10.12
C GLU A 203 33.14 17.11 11.21
N ASP A 204 32.13 17.98 11.27
CA ASP A 204 31.01 17.90 12.21
C ASP A 204 30.11 16.66 11.98
N LEU A 205 30.27 16.04 10.84
CA LEU A 205 29.40 14.94 10.34
C LEU A 205 30.12 13.62 10.08
N ILE A 206 31.45 13.58 10.04
CA ILE A 206 32.26 12.39 9.72
C ILE A 206 31.92 11.22 10.66
N GLU A 207 31.80 11.51 11.97
CA GLU A 207 31.51 10.50 12.99
C GLU A 207 30.15 9.83 12.81
N VAL A 208 29.26 10.43 12.00
CA VAL A 208 27.88 9.94 11.79
C VAL A 208 27.82 8.77 10.83
N VAL A 209 28.80 8.61 9.94
CA VAL A 209 28.73 7.68 8.79
C VAL A 209 28.75 6.22 9.23
N GLY A 210 29.73 5.81 10.05
CA GLY A 210 29.77 4.46 10.64
C GLY A 210 29.70 3.29 9.65
N VAL A 211 30.22 3.47 8.41
CA VAL A 211 30.32 2.43 7.37
C VAL A 211 31.74 2.48 6.82
N GLU A 212 32.32 1.30 6.63
CA GLU A 212 33.66 1.15 6.12
C GLU A 212 33.68 0.79 4.63
N ALA A 213 34.75 1.18 3.93
CA ALA A 213 35.00 0.71 2.58
C ALA A 213 35.19 -0.81 2.58
N GLY A 214 34.54 -1.49 1.63
CA GLY A 214 34.57 -2.95 1.53
C GLY A 214 33.34 -3.66 2.07
N ASP A 215 32.49 -3.00 2.84
CA ASP A 215 31.20 -3.52 3.24
C ASP A 215 30.25 -3.69 2.06
N TRP A 216 29.36 -4.64 2.13
CA TRP A 216 28.34 -4.79 1.09
C TRP A 216 27.37 -3.61 1.09
N TYR A 217 27.07 -3.10 -0.13
CA TYR A 217 26.06 -2.07 -0.33
C TYR A 217 24.74 -2.46 0.36
N ASN A 218 24.15 -1.51 1.08
CA ASN A 218 22.90 -1.73 1.77
C ASN A 218 22.13 -0.42 1.87
N ILE A 219 20.96 -0.40 1.19
CA ILE A 219 20.09 0.79 1.16
C ILE A 219 19.61 1.21 2.56
N LYS A 220 19.35 0.26 3.47
CA LYS A 220 18.94 0.55 4.84
C LYS A 220 20.01 1.29 5.64
N ILE A 221 21.28 1.06 5.30
CA ILE A 221 22.40 1.78 5.93
C ILE A 221 22.42 3.22 5.42
N ILE A 222 22.21 3.43 4.12
CA ILE A 222 22.10 4.78 3.54
C ILE A 222 20.97 5.55 4.20
N ASP A 223 19.77 4.95 4.34
CA ASP A 223 18.64 5.58 5.01
C ASP A 223 18.97 5.96 6.46
N LYS A 224 19.64 5.06 7.20
CA LYS A 224 20.11 5.36 8.57
C LYS A 224 21.11 6.52 8.63
N ILE A 225 22.01 6.60 7.65
CA ILE A 225 23.00 7.69 7.59
C ILE A 225 22.27 9.02 7.30
N ILE A 226 21.34 9.04 6.36
CA ILE A 226 20.51 10.22 6.09
C ILE A 226 19.80 10.69 7.36
N ASP A 227 19.18 9.78 8.09
CA ASP A 227 18.52 10.07 9.35
C ASP A 227 19.48 10.65 10.39
N LYS A 228 20.67 10.06 10.54
CA LYS A 228 21.68 10.53 11.48
C LYS A 228 22.21 11.91 11.11
N ILE A 229 22.52 12.14 9.80
CA ILE A 229 22.96 13.45 9.29
C ILE A 229 21.87 14.50 9.57
N THR A 230 20.62 14.21 9.20
CA THR A 230 19.48 15.12 9.40
C THR A 230 19.31 15.48 10.88
N ASN A 231 19.44 14.49 11.77
CA ASN A 231 19.37 14.71 13.22
C ASN A 231 20.52 15.58 13.71
N ARG A 232 21.76 15.30 13.29
CA ARG A 232 22.95 16.03 13.73
C ARG A 232 22.90 17.47 13.26
N VAL A 233 22.57 17.69 11.99
CA VAL A 233 22.44 19.04 11.42
C VAL A 233 21.30 19.82 12.09
N GLY A 234 20.18 19.15 12.39
CA GLY A 234 19.09 19.73 13.18
C GLY A 234 19.50 20.14 14.59
N GLN A 235 20.38 19.37 15.26
CA GLN A 235 20.94 19.74 16.57
C GLN A 235 21.87 20.95 16.50
N LEU A 236 22.54 21.17 15.36
CA LEU A 236 23.39 22.35 15.12
C LEU A 236 22.57 23.60 14.76
N GLY A 237 21.23 23.54 14.83
CA GLY A 237 20.34 24.70 14.67
C GLY A 237 19.78 24.90 13.26
N TYR A 238 20.04 23.98 12.31
CA TYR A 238 19.50 24.11 10.96
C TYR A 238 18.10 23.48 10.91
N ALA A 239 17.07 24.30 10.82
CA ALA A 239 15.66 23.86 10.82
C ALA A 239 15.22 23.20 9.52
N PHE A 240 15.78 23.63 8.39
CA PHE A 240 15.39 23.19 7.05
C PHE A 240 16.57 22.55 6.36
N VAL A 241 16.63 21.22 6.40
CA VAL A 241 17.72 20.44 5.82
C VAL A 241 17.18 19.38 4.91
N GLU A 242 17.76 19.27 3.73
CA GLU A 242 17.56 18.19 2.82
C GLU A 242 18.88 17.44 2.60
N VAL A 243 18.85 16.14 2.87
CA VAL A 243 19.99 15.24 2.65
C VAL A 243 19.65 14.30 1.51
N ARG A 244 20.37 14.43 0.40
CA ARG A 244 20.19 13.60 -0.80
C ARG A 244 21.41 12.72 -1.01
N PRO A 245 21.26 11.39 -1.05
CA PRO A 245 22.35 10.49 -1.43
C PRO A 245 22.53 10.51 -2.95
N ARG A 246 23.72 10.76 -3.40
CA ARG A 246 24.17 10.56 -4.78
C ARG A 246 25.00 9.30 -4.84
N VAL A 247 24.56 8.34 -5.65
CA VAL A 247 25.17 7.01 -5.76
C VAL A 247 25.83 6.87 -7.13
N ASP A 248 27.15 6.75 -7.14
CA ASP A 248 27.94 6.53 -8.34
C ASP A 248 28.46 5.08 -8.34
N ARG A 249 28.15 4.32 -9.41
CA ARG A 249 28.44 2.88 -9.51
C ARG A 249 29.62 2.64 -10.46
N ASP A 250 30.64 1.96 -9.97
CA ASP A 250 31.71 1.42 -10.80
C ASP A 250 31.44 -0.07 -11.08
N LYS A 251 30.95 -0.36 -12.28
CA LYS A 251 30.62 -1.74 -12.70
C LYS A 251 31.85 -2.63 -12.87
N ILE A 252 33.01 -2.04 -13.20
CA ILE A 252 34.24 -2.78 -13.40
C ILE A 252 34.81 -3.23 -12.06
N LYS A 253 34.91 -2.31 -11.13
CA LYS A 253 35.39 -2.58 -9.76
C LYS A 253 34.31 -3.23 -8.88
N LYS A 254 33.04 -3.22 -9.31
CA LYS A 254 31.88 -3.66 -8.53
C LYS A 254 31.77 -2.90 -7.21
N THR A 255 31.99 -1.59 -7.25
CA THR A 255 31.95 -0.72 -6.09
C THR A 255 30.96 0.45 -6.27
N ILE A 256 30.53 1.00 -5.15
CA ILE A 256 29.63 2.15 -5.09
C ILE A 256 30.26 3.23 -4.26
N ASN A 257 30.33 4.44 -4.83
CA ASN A 257 30.61 5.67 -4.11
C ASN A 257 29.31 6.36 -3.76
N VAL A 258 29.18 6.79 -2.50
CA VAL A 258 28.00 7.52 -2.05
C VAL A 258 28.43 8.90 -1.56
N THR A 259 27.84 9.94 -2.15
CA THR A 259 28.03 11.31 -1.72
C THR A 259 26.71 11.84 -1.16
N PHE A 260 26.69 12.18 0.13
CA PHE A 260 25.53 12.83 0.73
C PHE A 260 25.59 14.33 0.47
N GLU A 261 24.68 14.85 -0.35
CA GLU A 261 24.53 16.28 -0.59
C GLU A 261 23.58 16.87 0.46
N ILE A 262 24.10 17.79 1.25
CA ILE A 262 23.36 18.43 2.35
C ILE A 262 23.08 19.87 1.93
N THR A 263 21.82 20.19 1.72
CA THR A 263 21.37 21.48 1.21
C THR A 263 20.29 22.08 2.11
N GLU A 264 20.04 23.37 1.96
CA GLU A 264 18.86 23.98 2.58
C GLU A 264 17.60 23.42 1.89
N GLY A 265 16.72 22.80 2.67
CA GLY A 265 15.44 22.29 2.23
C GLY A 265 14.41 23.40 2.07
N LYS A 266 13.26 23.05 1.49
CA LYS A 266 12.12 23.97 1.42
C LYS A 266 11.67 24.36 2.82
N ARG A 267 11.49 25.67 3.03
CA ARG A 267 10.95 26.17 4.30
C ARG A 267 9.54 25.65 4.45
N ALA A 268 9.23 25.10 5.60
CA ALA A 268 7.89 24.67 5.96
C ALA A 268 7.70 24.91 7.45
N PHE A 269 6.70 25.69 7.81
CA PHE A 269 6.32 25.96 9.19
C PHE A 269 5.06 25.17 9.54
N ILE A 270 4.96 24.73 10.77
CA ILE A 270 3.76 24.01 11.24
C ILE A 270 2.66 25.02 11.43
N GLU A 271 1.61 24.90 10.63
CA GLU A 271 0.44 25.75 10.75
C GLU A 271 -0.49 25.24 11.84
N ARG A 272 -0.71 23.91 11.87
CA ARG A 272 -1.65 23.26 12.77
C ARG A 272 -1.26 21.81 13.01
N ILE A 273 -1.63 21.30 14.19
CA ILE A 273 -1.52 19.90 14.55
C ILE A 273 -2.94 19.37 14.81
N ASP A 274 -3.44 18.55 13.89
CA ASP A 274 -4.77 17.94 13.97
C ASP A 274 -4.65 16.53 14.53
N ILE A 275 -5.31 16.29 15.67
CA ILE A 275 -5.32 15.00 16.35
C ILE A 275 -6.73 14.40 16.22
N SER A 276 -6.80 13.13 15.84
CA SER A 276 -8.04 12.37 15.68
C SER A 276 -7.90 10.93 16.18
N GLY A 277 -9.03 10.29 16.52
CA GLY A 277 -9.08 8.92 17.02
C GLY A 277 -8.90 8.78 18.54
N ASN A 278 -8.64 9.86 19.27
CA ASN A 278 -8.49 9.88 20.73
C ASN A 278 -9.85 10.04 21.44
N ILE A 279 -10.64 8.98 21.49
CA ILE A 279 -12.02 9.01 22.04
C ILE A 279 -12.01 9.19 23.55
N ARG A 280 -11.08 8.55 24.27
CA ARG A 280 -10.96 8.58 25.74
C ARG A 280 -9.81 9.44 26.21
N THR A 281 -8.72 9.46 25.45
CA THR A 281 -7.51 10.22 25.81
C THR A 281 -7.70 11.69 25.48
N LEU A 282 -7.53 12.54 26.44
CA LEU A 282 -7.63 13.98 26.24
C LEU A 282 -6.53 14.48 25.30
N ASP A 283 -6.87 15.38 24.39
CA ASP A 283 -5.96 15.98 23.38
C ASP A 283 -4.68 16.52 24.02
N LYS A 284 -4.76 17.18 25.18
CA LYS A 284 -3.62 17.70 25.91
C LYS A 284 -2.58 16.65 26.31
N VAL A 285 -2.99 15.38 26.49
CA VAL A 285 -2.09 14.28 26.85
C VAL A 285 -1.21 13.92 25.66
N ILE A 286 -1.78 13.93 24.47
CA ILE A 286 -1.04 13.68 23.23
C ILE A 286 -0.16 14.90 22.88
N ARG A 287 -0.70 16.13 22.96
CA ARG A 287 0.00 17.37 22.63
C ARG A 287 1.27 17.59 23.46
N ARG A 288 1.27 17.23 24.74
CA ARG A 288 2.46 17.39 25.61
C ARG A 288 3.66 16.52 25.17
N GLU A 289 3.42 15.46 24.40
CA GLU A 289 4.48 14.57 23.92
C GLU A 289 5.13 15.10 22.63
N PHE A 290 4.55 16.11 22.00
CA PHE A 290 5.15 16.74 20.85
C PHE A 290 6.40 17.53 21.22
N GLN A 291 7.43 17.39 20.39
CA GLN A 291 8.66 18.21 20.45
C GLN A 291 8.64 19.37 19.44
N ILE A 292 7.50 19.58 18.82
CA ILE A 292 7.22 20.66 17.88
C ILE A 292 5.86 21.24 18.23
N ILE A 293 5.72 22.54 18.03
CA ILE A 293 4.47 23.27 18.24
C ILE A 293 4.07 24.01 16.97
N GLU A 294 2.84 24.47 16.94
CA GLU A 294 2.33 25.32 15.87
C GLU A 294 3.15 26.62 15.80
N GLY A 295 3.55 27.00 14.59
CA GLY A 295 4.49 28.09 14.33
C GLY A 295 5.96 27.68 14.23
N ASP A 296 6.35 26.51 14.70
CA ASP A 296 7.71 26.01 14.59
C ASP A 296 8.07 25.65 13.14
N ALA A 297 9.37 25.74 12.84
CA ALA A 297 9.92 25.16 11.63
C ALA A 297 9.72 23.63 11.63
N PHE A 298 9.19 23.09 10.54
CA PHE A 298 9.01 21.65 10.39
C PHE A 298 10.35 20.92 10.47
N ASN A 299 10.43 19.95 11.36
CA ASN A 299 11.60 19.09 11.52
C ASN A 299 11.14 17.62 11.64
N ASN A 300 11.50 16.81 10.64
CA ASN A 300 11.11 15.41 10.57
C ASN A 300 11.63 14.58 11.76
N SER A 301 12.82 14.90 12.28
CA SER A 301 13.40 14.20 13.43
C SER A 301 12.64 14.50 14.72
N LYS A 302 12.23 15.75 14.92
CA LYS A 302 11.38 16.12 16.05
C LYS A 302 10.01 15.45 15.93
N LEU A 303 9.43 15.41 14.72
CA LEU A 303 8.15 14.73 14.47
C LEU A 303 8.23 13.24 14.80
N ARG A 304 9.28 12.56 14.34
CA ARG A 304 9.49 11.14 14.64
C ARG A 304 9.69 10.88 16.13
N ARG A 305 10.43 11.75 16.84
CA ARG A 305 10.55 11.64 18.30
C ARG A 305 9.21 11.85 18.99
N SER A 306 8.42 12.81 18.54
CA SER A 306 7.06 13.02 19.05
C SER A 306 6.20 11.75 18.87
N LYS A 307 6.25 11.13 17.68
CA LYS A 307 5.56 9.86 17.42
C LYS A 307 6.01 8.77 18.40
N ASN A 308 7.31 8.55 18.54
CA ASN A 308 7.84 7.52 19.46
C ASN A 308 7.43 7.77 20.92
N ARG A 309 7.35 9.05 21.34
CA ARG A 309 6.89 9.40 22.71
C ARG A 309 5.42 9.10 22.89
N ILE A 310 4.58 9.39 21.90
CA ILE A 310 3.14 9.07 21.94
C ILE A 310 2.94 7.54 21.93
N GLU A 311 3.68 6.81 21.09
CA GLU A 311 3.67 5.34 21.11
C GLU A 311 4.13 4.78 22.47
N GLY A 312 5.11 5.43 23.11
CA GLY A 312 5.62 5.08 24.44
C GLY A 312 4.65 5.33 25.59
N LEU A 313 3.53 6.03 25.38
CA LEU A 313 2.44 6.12 26.37
C LEU A 313 1.70 4.79 26.54
N GLU A 314 1.85 3.87 25.57
CA GLU A 314 1.16 2.56 25.51
C GLU A 314 -0.38 2.61 25.50
N PHE A 315 -0.96 3.80 25.37
CA PHE A 315 -2.42 4.00 25.29
C PHE A 315 -2.98 3.67 23.89
N PHE A 316 -2.11 3.63 22.89
CA PHE A 316 -2.50 3.50 21.49
C PHE A 316 -1.98 2.19 20.87
N SER A 317 -2.80 1.52 20.09
CA SER A 317 -2.43 0.36 19.27
C SER A 317 -1.70 0.79 18.01
N LYS A 318 -2.04 2.01 17.52
CA LYS A 318 -1.45 2.59 16.32
C LYS A 318 -1.38 4.11 16.45
N VAL A 319 -0.28 4.68 15.99
CA VAL A 319 -0.07 6.12 15.87
C VAL A 319 0.41 6.41 14.46
N ASN A 320 -0.41 7.06 13.66
CA ASN A 320 -0.03 7.55 12.35
C ASN A 320 0.17 9.05 12.38
N MET A 321 1.28 9.52 11.78
CA MET A 321 1.58 10.94 11.67
C MET A 321 1.97 11.27 10.24
N GLU A 322 1.25 12.20 9.64
CA GLU A 322 1.47 12.64 8.27
C GLU A 322 1.62 14.15 8.19
N LYS A 323 2.51 14.58 7.31
CA LYS A 323 2.63 15.98 6.92
C LYS A 323 1.77 16.20 5.69
N ILE A 324 0.76 17.05 5.80
CA ILE A 324 -0.08 17.47 4.68
C ILE A 324 0.17 18.96 4.35
N PRO A 325 -0.05 19.40 3.10
CA PRO A 325 0.05 20.80 2.74
C PRO A 325 -0.87 21.67 3.62
N GLY A 326 -0.37 22.83 4.03
CA GLY A 326 -1.15 23.84 4.77
C GLY A 326 -1.78 24.86 3.83
N SER A 327 -2.20 26.01 4.40
CA SER A 327 -2.87 27.09 3.67
C SER A 327 -1.96 27.87 2.71
N ALA A 328 -0.63 27.73 2.84
CA ALA A 328 0.37 28.38 1.97
C ALA A 328 1.51 27.39 1.64
N PRO A 329 2.31 27.64 0.57
CA PRO A 329 3.38 26.74 0.14
C PRO A 329 4.49 26.49 1.17
N ASP A 330 4.66 27.40 2.12
CA ASP A 330 5.61 27.33 3.23
C ASP A 330 4.95 26.86 4.53
N LYS A 331 3.70 26.44 4.50
CA LYS A 331 2.96 25.93 5.66
C LYS A 331 2.61 24.45 5.51
N ALA A 332 2.59 23.77 6.63
CA ALA A 332 2.26 22.35 6.71
C ALA A 332 1.37 22.08 7.93
N THR A 333 0.38 21.24 7.76
CA THR A 333 -0.42 20.69 8.86
C THR A 333 0.12 19.29 9.20
N ILE A 334 0.23 18.99 10.48
CA ILE A 334 0.54 17.65 10.96
C ILE A 334 -0.75 16.95 11.33
N LYS A 335 -1.11 15.93 10.56
CA LYS A 335 -2.24 15.08 10.86
C LYS A 335 -1.77 13.91 11.71
N VAL A 336 -2.46 13.67 12.83
CA VAL A 336 -2.16 12.61 13.79
C VAL A 336 -3.41 11.78 13.99
N ASP A 337 -3.39 10.56 13.48
CA ASP A 337 -4.47 9.61 13.66
C ASP A 337 -4.03 8.53 14.67
N VAL A 338 -4.73 8.39 15.77
CA VAL A 338 -4.44 7.40 16.81
C VAL A 338 -5.57 6.39 16.94
N GLU A 339 -5.23 5.14 17.23
CA GLU A 339 -6.16 4.08 17.56
C GLU A 339 -5.93 3.67 19.04
N GLU A 340 -6.90 3.86 19.92
CA GLU A 340 -6.76 3.55 21.32
C GLU A 340 -6.77 2.05 21.59
N LYS A 341 -5.90 1.59 22.49
CA LYS A 341 -5.94 0.22 22.98
C LYS A 341 -7.16 -0.01 23.87
N SER A 342 -7.74 -1.19 23.81
CA SER A 342 -8.69 -1.62 24.82
C SER A 342 -7.97 -1.68 26.18
N THR A 343 -8.53 -0.99 27.19
CA THR A 343 -7.96 -0.93 28.53
C THR A 343 -8.35 -2.12 29.42
N GLY A 344 -9.16 -3.05 28.90
CA GLY A 344 -9.59 -4.25 29.61
C GLY A 344 -9.04 -5.51 28.95
N SER A 345 -8.30 -6.32 29.69
CA SER A 345 -8.00 -7.70 29.35
C SER A 345 -8.63 -8.63 30.39
N ILE A 346 -9.44 -9.58 29.95
CA ILE A 346 -9.93 -10.65 30.80
C ILE A 346 -9.04 -11.85 30.50
N SER A 347 -8.25 -12.27 31.49
CA SER A 347 -7.46 -13.49 31.41
C SER A 347 -8.22 -14.60 32.13
N LEU A 348 -8.70 -15.60 31.40
CA LEU A 348 -9.22 -16.84 31.95
C LEU A 348 -8.07 -17.83 32.01
N GLY A 349 -7.59 -18.11 33.19
CA GLY A 349 -6.55 -19.13 33.44
C GLY A 349 -7.19 -20.36 34.04
N GLY A 350 -7.04 -21.54 33.44
CA GLY A 350 -7.33 -22.82 34.03
C GLY A 350 -6.02 -23.46 34.51
N GLY A 351 -5.97 -23.86 35.78
CA GLY A 351 -4.81 -24.61 36.35
C GLY A 351 -5.23 -26.00 36.77
N TYR A 352 -4.39 -27.00 36.53
CA TYR A 352 -4.54 -28.35 37.07
C TYR A 352 -3.48 -28.58 38.14
N SER A 353 -3.92 -28.87 39.37
CA SER A 353 -3.05 -29.26 40.48
C SER A 353 -3.24 -30.74 40.74
N SER A 354 -2.15 -31.49 40.71
CA SER A 354 -2.17 -32.94 40.99
C SER A 354 -2.55 -33.28 42.41
N SER A 355 -2.56 -32.30 43.34
CA SER A 355 -2.91 -32.48 44.75
C SER A 355 -4.35 -32.10 45.10
N VAL A 356 -5.04 -31.26 44.27
CA VAL A 356 -6.36 -30.70 44.63
C VAL A 356 -7.39 -30.82 43.47
N GLY A 357 -7.00 -31.28 42.28
CA GLY A 357 -7.89 -31.33 41.11
C GLY A 357 -7.94 -30.02 40.33
N PRO A 358 -8.83 -29.90 39.32
CA PRO A 358 -8.97 -28.67 38.51
C PRO A 358 -9.55 -27.54 39.36
N LEU A 359 -8.94 -26.35 39.19
CA LEU A 359 -9.38 -25.09 39.76
C LEU A 359 -10.22 -24.31 38.75
#